data_64a687b0656a9d776c8ec3dff8602322
#
_entry.id   64a687b0656a9d776c8ec3dff8602322
#
_cell.length_a   1.000
_cell.length_b   1.000
_cell.length_c   1.000
_cell.angle_alpha   90.00
_cell.angle_beta   90.00
_cell.angle_gamma   90.00
#
_symmetry.space_group_name_H-M   'P 1'
#
loop_
_entity.id
_entity.type
_entity.pdbx_description
1 polymer ?
#
loop_
_entity_poly.entity_id
_entity_poly.type
_entity_poly.pdbx_seq_one_letter_code
_entity_poly.pdbx_strand_id
1 'polypeptide(L)'
;IGRLVGSEMCIRDRANIDPLGLRLKKEVPDLELGFHNLSENDLESSFSISNFQNSKELSLKDIISSLKKTYTASLGYEFMHIMDSRIRRWFLDKIEGKPTPYSFNSDEQEHILKRLVDSEGLEKFLASKYPGAKRFGLEGGESLVPLLDTLIEDFGSRGVKELVLGMSHRGRLNVLINVMGKKPSELFTEFAEDFEEDETKSGDVKYHLGFSSNILTSGGEVHLALGSNPSHLEIVNPVILGSVKARQDRRLDSAQDMVVPILMHGDASFSAQGVVMEILQLSQTRAYGVGGTVHIVVNNQIGFTTSLKEDARSTEYCTDVAKMIDAPIIHVNGDDPEASVMAAKLAVE
;
A
#
# COMPACT_ATOMS: atom_id res chain seq x y z
N ILE A 1 28.98 -5.43 8.31
CA ILE A 1 27.73 -4.69 8.10
C ILE A 1 27.24 -4.87 6.68
N GLY A 2 28.04 -4.71 5.64
CA GLY A 2 27.63 -4.91 4.24
C GLY A 2 27.11 -6.32 3.90
N ARG A 3 27.34 -7.34 4.74
CA ARG A 3 26.79 -8.70 4.58
C ARG A 3 25.46 -8.90 5.31
N LEU A 4 25.15 -8.10 6.34
CA LEU A 4 23.82 -8.09 6.97
C LEU A 4 22.74 -7.55 6.02
N VAL A 5 23.11 -6.67 5.13
CA VAL A 5 22.23 -6.09 4.11
C VAL A 5 21.88 -7.10 2.99
N GLY A 6 22.67 -8.15 2.79
CA GLY A 6 22.38 -9.22 1.82
C GLY A 6 21.20 -10.13 2.19
N SER A 7 20.70 -10.03 3.42
CA SER A 7 19.61 -10.86 3.94
C SER A 7 18.26 -10.14 4.03
N GLU A 8 18.06 -9.02 3.32
CA GLU A 8 16.80 -8.27 3.35
C GLU A 8 15.58 -9.14 3.01
N MET A 9 15.71 -10.01 2.02
CA MET A 9 14.64 -10.96 1.70
C MET A 9 14.35 -11.93 2.86
N CYS A 10 15.32 -12.19 3.71
CA CYS A 10 15.18 -13.03 4.89
C CYS A 10 14.70 -12.26 6.12
N ILE A 11 15.06 -10.99 6.25
CA ILE A 11 14.63 -10.11 7.35
C ILE A 11 13.12 -9.85 7.31
N ARG A 12 12.53 -9.63 6.13
CA ARG A 12 11.08 -9.46 5.98
C ARG A 12 10.29 -10.65 6.55
N ASP A 13 10.84 -11.86 6.46
CA ASP A 13 10.20 -13.07 6.99
C ASP A 13 10.18 -13.09 8.53
N ARG A 14 10.95 -12.22 9.18
CA ARG A 14 10.94 -11.95 10.62
C ARG A 14 10.06 -10.76 11.01
N ALA A 15 9.67 -9.91 10.07
CA ALA A 15 8.77 -8.78 10.33
C ALA A 15 7.39 -9.27 10.81
N ASN A 16 6.78 -8.49 11.70
CA ASN A 16 5.45 -8.79 12.24
C ASN A 16 4.35 -8.24 11.31
N ILE A 17 4.31 -8.79 10.10
CA ILE A 17 3.41 -8.34 9.01
C ILE A 17 2.18 -9.22 8.82
N ASP A 18 1.98 -10.24 9.66
CA ASP A 18 0.82 -11.12 9.62
C ASP A 18 0.02 -11.00 10.91
N PRO A 19 -1.04 -10.16 10.95
CA PRO A 19 -1.87 -9.98 12.13
C PRO A 19 -2.62 -11.25 12.55
N LEU A 20 -2.90 -12.14 11.60
CA LEU A 20 -3.63 -13.40 11.89
C LEU A 20 -2.72 -14.49 12.46
N GLY A 21 -1.39 -14.32 12.39
CA GLY A 21 -0.43 -15.30 12.89
C GLY A 21 -0.45 -16.65 12.14
N LEU A 22 -0.95 -16.67 10.91
CA LEU A 22 -1.07 -17.88 10.09
C LEU A 22 0.26 -18.30 9.46
N ARG A 23 1.23 -17.38 9.44
CA ARG A 23 2.55 -17.62 8.84
C ARG A 23 3.51 -18.17 9.90
N LEU A 24 4.09 -19.31 9.62
CA LEU A 24 5.19 -19.82 10.44
C LEU A 24 6.42 -18.94 10.23
N LYS A 25 6.93 -18.37 11.33
CA LYS A 25 8.21 -17.62 11.30
C LYS A 25 9.32 -18.62 11.00
N LYS A 26 9.97 -18.47 9.86
CA LYS A 26 11.11 -19.31 9.47
C LYS A 26 12.34 -18.91 10.29
N GLU A 27 13.14 -19.89 10.68
CA GLU A 27 14.50 -19.61 11.14
C GLU A 27 15.30 -19.07 9.96
N VAL A 28 16.06 -18.01 10.21
CA VAL A 28 16.89 -17.35 9.19
C VAL A 28 18.32 -17.33 9.73
N PRO A 29 19.13 -18.35 9.40
CA PRO A 29 20.49 -18.46 9.93
C PRO A 29 21.35 -17.22 9.65
N ASP A 30 21.13 -16.55 8.52
CA ASP A 30 21.84 -15.35 8.11
C ASP A 30 21.64 -14.15 9.06
N LEU A 31 20.67 -14.23 9.96
CA LEU A 31 20.39 -13.19 10.96
C LEU A 31 21.00 -13.52 12.33
N GLU A 32 21.61 -14.67 12.48
CA GLU A 32 22.22 -15.11 13.73
C GLU A 32 23.69 -14.63 13.82
N LEU A 33 24.15 -14.27 15.03
CA LEU A 33 25.51 -13.76 15.26
C LEU A 33 26.57 -14.74 14.74
N GLY A 34 26.37 -16.03 14.98
CA GLY A 34 27.32 -17.08 14.57
C GLY A 34 27.57 -17.15 13.08
N PHE A 35 26.56 -16.83 12.25
CA PHE A 35 26.72 -16.78 10.77
C PHE A 35 27.74 -15.71 10.36
N HIS A 36 27.84 -14.64 11.13
CA HIS A 36 28.76 -13.52 10.90
C HIS A 36 30.10 -13.66 11.65
N ASN A 37 30.39 -14.81 12.26
CA ASN A 37 31.55 -15.05 13.15
C ASN A 37 31.57 -14.07 14.35
N LEU A 38 30.39 -13.71 14.86
CA LEU A 38 30.19 -12.89 16.05
C LEU A 38 29.56 -13.75 17.15
N SER A 39 29.73 -13.30 18.37
CA SER A 39 29.22 -13.96 19.59
C SER A 39 28.58 -12.95 20.54
N GLU A 40 27.94 -13.42 21.59
CA GLU A 40 27.41 -12.58 22.68
C GLU A 40 28.49 -11.69 23.34
N ASN A 41 29.76 -12.13 23.33
CA ASN A 41 30.88 -11.38 23.89
C ASN A 41 31.21 -10.12 23.06
N ASP A 42 30.79 -10.07 21.81
CA ASP A 42 31.05 -8.96 20.90
C ASP A 42 29.98 -7.86 20.98
N LEU A 43 28.88 -8.08 21.73
CA LEU A 43 27.74 -7.15 21.77
C LEU A 43 28.12 -5.75 22.27
N GLU A 44 29.04 -5.63 23.22
CA GLU A 44 29.49 -4.34 23.75
C GLU A 44 30.66 -3.76 22.93
N SER A 45 31.14 -4.45 21.90
CA SER A 45 32.21 -3.95 21.04
C SER A 45 31.72 -2.84 20.15
N SER A 46 32.50 -1.78 19.99
CA SER A 46 32.19 -0.63 19.15
C SER A 46 32.62 -0.86 17.70
N PHE A 47 31.73 -0.53 16.77
CA PHE A 47 31.98 -0.66 15.35
C PHE A 47 31.83 0.70 14.65
N SER A 48 32.75 0.99 13.74
CA SER A 48 32.66 2.15 12.88
C SER A 48 31.55 1.95 11.85
N ILE A 49 30.63 2.87 11.81
CA ILE A 49 29.47 2.86 10.92
C ILE A 49 29.46 4.15 10.11
N SER A 50 29.47 4.01 8.80
CA SER A 50 29.29 5.15 7.90
C SER A 50 27.80 5.28 7.55
N ASN A 51 27.21 6.44 7.84
CA ASN A 51 25.85 6.81 7.47
C ASN A 51 24.69 6.05 8.16
N PHE A 52 24.93 5.46 9.31
CA PHE A 52 23.89 4.84 10.11
C PHE A 52 23.58 5.74 11.32
N GLN A 53 22.35 6.21 11.46
CA GLN A 53 21.85 7.07 12.54
C GLN A 53 22.71 8.33 12.83
N ASN A 54 23.38 8.87 11.81
CA ASN A 54 24.30 10.02 11.97
C ASN A 54 25.41 9.85 13.02
N SER A 55 25.70 8.62 13.39
CA SER A 55 26.76 8.26 14.34
C SER A 55 28.00 7.74 13.62
N LYS A 56 29.19 7.97 14.20
CA LYS A 56 30.43 7.44 13.65
C LYS A 56 30.74 6.03 14.19
N GLU A 57 30.31 5.74 15.40
CA GLU A 57 30.51 4.47 16.08
C GLU A 57 29.30 4.12 16.93
N LEU A 58 28.90 2.85 16.94
CA LEU A 58 27.87 2.28 17.80
C LEU A 58 28.32 0.91 18.32
N SER A 59 27.79 0.49 19.48
CA SER A 59 27.95 -0.89 19.93
C SER A 59 27.20 -1.87 18.99
N LEU A 60 27.67 -3.10 18.89
CA LEU A 60 26.99 -4.14 18.11
C LEU A 60 25.55 -4.33 18.59
N LYS A 61 25.34 -4.27 19.91
CA LYS A 61 24.01 -4.35 20.53
C LYS A 61 23.06 -3.25 20.04
N ASP A 62 23.55 -2.01 19.97
CA ASP A 62 22.73 -0.87 19.51
C ASP A 62 22.44 -0.98 18.00
N ILE A 63 23.44 -1.42 17.21
CA ILE A 63 23.25 -1.67 15.77
C ILE A 63 22.15 -2.72 15.56
N ILE A 64 22.25 -3.88 16.24
CA ILE A 64 21.26 -4.96 16.12
C ILE A 64 19.89 -4.50 16.60
N SER A 65 19.81 -3.78 17.71
CA SER A 65 18.56 -3.25 18.24
C SER A 65 17.88 -2.31 17.24
N SER A 66 18.65 -1.43 16.61
CA SER A 66 18.15 -0.51 15.60
C SER A 66 17.67 -1.24 14.35
N LEU A 67 18.47 -2.18 13.82
CA LEU A 67 18.07 -2.97 12.66
C LEU A 67 16.81 -3.80 12.93
N LYS A 68 16.68 -4.40 14.12
CA LYS A 68 15.46 -5.10 14.52
C LYS A 68 14.25 -4.17 14.54
N LYS A 69 14.37 -2.96 15.09
CA LYS A 69 13.28 -1.98 15.10
C LYS A 69 12.85 -1.59 13.68
N THR A 70 13.81 -1.44 12.76
CA THR A 70 13.54 -1.05 11.38
C THR A 70 12.90 -2.17 10.58
N TYR A 71 13.41 -3.39 10.67
CA TYR A 71 13.10 -4.45 9.73
C TYR A 71 12.20 -5.58 10.27
N THR A 72 12.01 -5.66 11.59
CA THR A 72 11.23 -6.76 12.20
C THR A 72 10.00 -6.29 12.98
N ALA A 73 9.67 -5.00 12.88
CA ALA A 73 8.44 -4.43 13.42
C ALA A 73 7.25 -4.69 12.44
N SER A 74 6.29 -3.79 12.39
CA SER A 74 5.08 -3.90 11.57
C SER A 74 5.29 -3.60 10.08
N LEU A 75 6.51 -3.27 9.67
CA LEU A 75 6.91 -3.02 8.29
C LEU A 75 8.02 -3.98 7.85
N GLY A 76 7.89 -4.48 6.63
CA GLY A 76 8.94 -5.20 5.93
C GLY A 76 9.23 -4.51 4.60
N TYR A 77 10.51 -4.39 4.26
CA TYR A 77 10.94 -3.69 3.05
C TYR A 77 11.66 -4.62 2.10
N GLU A 78 11.42 -4.47 0.81
CA GLU A 78 12.16 -5.17 -0.24
C GLU A 78 12.59 -4.17 -1.31
N PHE A 79 13.87 -3.88 -1.37
CA PHE A 79 14.46 -2.94 -2.34
C PHE A 79 15.85 -3.35 -2.81
N MET A 80 16.47 -4.37 -2.20
CA MET A 80 17.83 -4.79 -2.57
C MET A 80 17.91 -5.49 -3.92
N HIS A 81 16.77 -5.97 -4.45
CA HIS A 81 16.68 -6.50 -5.81
C HIS A 81 16.77 -5.42 -6.88
N ILE A 82 16.58 -4.14 -6.53
CA ILE A 82 16.66 -3.01 -7.46
C ILE A 82 18.09 -2.85 -7.96
N MET A 83 18.29 -2.82 -9.28
CA MET A 83 19.63 -2.76 -9.87
C MET A 83 20.31 -1.40 -9.67
N ASP A 84 19.54 -0.29 -9.65
CA ASP A 84 20.09 1.04 -9.43
C ASP A 84 20.54 1.25 -7.97
N SER A 85 21.86 1.37 -7.78
CA SER A 85 22.46 1.56 -6.45
C SER A 85 22.08 2.89 -5.79
N ARG A 86 21.68 3.91 -6.57
CA ARG A 86 21.23 5.21 -6.03
C ARG A 86 19.89 5.05 -5.34
N ILE A 87 18.97 4.29 -5.93
CA ILE A 87 17.66 3.99 -5.37
C ILE A 87 17.83 3.16 -4.09
N ARG A 88 18.65 2.11 -4.11
CA ARG A 88 18.92 1.31 -2.90
C ARG A 88 19.48 2.17 -1.77
N ARG A 89 20.44 3.06 -2.08
CA ARG A 89 21.02 3.98 -1.08
C ARG A 89 19.97 4.93 -0.52
N TRP A 90 19.11 5.48 -1.37
CA TRP A 90 18.03 6.34 -0.95
C TRP A 90 17.11 5.64 0.08
N PHE A 91 16.73 4.38 -0.19
CA PHE A 91 15.96 3.59 0.78
C PHE A 91 16.69 3.41 2.10
N LEU A 92 17.96 2.98 2.06
CA LEU A 92 18.77 2.82 3.26
C LEU A 92 18.84 4.12 4.09
N ASP A 93 19.09 5.25 3.44
CA ASP A 93 19.15 6.55 4.11
C ASP A 93 17.80 6.94 4.74
N LYS A 94 16.68 6.56 4.11
CA LYS A 94 15.32 6.85 4.61
C LYS A 94 14.91 5.98 5.78
N ILE A 95 15.20 4.68 5.76
CA ILE A 95 14.70 3.73 6.76
C ILE A 95 15.69 3.45 7.88
N GLU A 96 17.02 3.49 7.63
CA GLU A 96 18.06 3.23 8.62
C GLU A 96 18.62 4.52 9.24
N GLY A 97 18.48 5.66 8.58
CA GLY A 97 19.05 6.94 9.02
C GLY A 97 18.39 7.55 10.26
N LYS A 98 17.32 6.98 10.77
CA LYS A 98 16.54 7.52 11.89
C LYS A 98 16.53 6.56 13.09
N PRO A 99 16.63 7.08 14.35
CA PRO A 99 16.56 6.25 15.55
C PRO A 99 15.25 5.51 15.75
N THR A 100 14.16 6.12 15.27
CA THR A 100 12.82 5.53 15.20
C THR A 100 12.30 5.69 13.78
N PRO A 101 11.73 4.64 13.18
CA PRO A 101 11.25 4.72 11.80
C PRO A 101 10.20 5.82 11.62
N TYR A 102 9.39 6.09 12.64
CA TYR A 102 8.40 7.18 12.64
C TYR A 102 7.93 7.52 14.05
N SER A 103 7.54 8.76 14.23
CA SER A 103 6.82 9.23 15.41
C SER A 103 5.69 10.12 14.93
N PHE A 104 4.48 9.87 15.44
CA PHE A 104 3.32 10.70 15.21
C PHE A 104 3.05 11.54 16.44
N ASN A 105 2.69 12.81 16.25
CA ASN A 105 2.21 13.64 17.33
C ASN A 105 0.74 13.28 17.67
N SER A 106 0.22 13.84 18.76
CA SER A 106 -1.14 13.53 19.22
C SER A 106 -2.23 13.86 18.20
N ASP A 107 -2.07 14.94 17.44
CA ASP A 107 -3.06 15.35 16.44
C ASP A 107 -3.09 14.39 15.25
N GLU A 108 -1.92 13.92 14.81
CA GLU A 108 -1.81 12.89 13.76
C GLU A 108 -2.42 11.56 14.23
N GLN A 109 -2.16 11.16 15.48
CA GLN A 109 -2.73 9.93 16.04
C GLN A 109 -4.25 10.02 16.20
N GLU A 110 -4.78 11.16 16.65
CA GLU A 110 -6.22 11.41 16.74
C GLU A 110 -6.86 11.38 15.35
N HIS A 111 -6.21 11.97 14.36
CA HIS A 111 -6.68 11.91 12.97
C HIS A 111 -6.75 10.47 12.45
N ILE A 112 -5.69 9.67 12.65
CA ILE A 112 -5.67 8.25 12.27
C ILE A 112 -6.80 7.49 12.95
N LEU A 113 -6.96 7.67 14.27
CA LEU A 113 -8.04 7.02 15.04
C LEU A 113 -9.41 7.39 14.51
N LYS A 114 -9.64 8.67 14.21
CA LYS A 114 -10.90 9.13 13.63
C LYS A 114 -11.19 8.42 12.30
N ARG A 115 -10.21 8.32 11.42
CA ARG A 115 -10.38 7.64 10.13
C ARG A 115 -10.70 6.16 10.27
N LEU A 116 -10.12 5.48 11.28
CA LEU A 116 -10.46 4.09 11.61
C LEU A 116 -11.89 3.97 12.12
N VAL A 117 -12.31 4.86 13.03
CA VAL A 117 -13.69 4.88 13.56
C VAL A 117 -14.71 5.14 12.46
N ASP A 118 -14.43 6.07 11.55
CA ASP A 118 -15.28 6.35 10.39
C ASP A 118 -15.40 5.10 9.48
N SER A 119 -14.29 4.42 9.23
CA SER A 119 -14.23 3.21 8.40
C SER A 119 -15.02 2.06 9.01
N GLU A 120 -14.71 1.69 10.25
CA GLU A 120 -15.39 0.59 10.95
C GLU A 120 -16.87 0.90 11.20
N GLY A 121 -17.18 2.16 11.53
CA GLY A 121 -18.54 2.63 11.78
C GLY A 121 -19.44 2.43 10.55
N LEU A 122 -18.95 2.75 9.36
CA LEU A 122 -19.69 2.51 8.12
C LEU A 122 -19.92 1.01 7.89
N GLU A 123 -18.89 0.18 8.04
CA GLU A 123 -18.98 -1.28 7.84
C GLU A 123 -20.01 -1.90 8.80
N LYS A 124 -19.94 -1.56 10.09
CA LYS A 124 -20.89 -2.04 11.11
C LYS A 124 -22.32 -1.55 10.85
N PHE A 125 -22.47 -0.29 10.45
CA PHE A 125 -23.78 0.26 10.09
C PHE A 125 -24.41 -0.51 8.92
N LEU A 126 -23.68 -0.68 7.83
CA LEU A 126 -24.17 -1.41 6.66
C LEU A 126 -24.47 -2.87 6.98
N ALA A 127 -23.66 -3.53 7.82
CA ALA A 127 -23.87 -4.89 8.25
C ALA A 127 -25.18 -5.05 9.02
N SER A 128 -25.47 -4.13 9.93
CA SER A 128 -26.65 -4.16 10.78
C SER A 128 -27.92 -3.75 10.04
N LYS A 129 -27.82 -2.75 9.17
CA LYS A 129 -28.97 -2.17 8.44
C LYS A 129 -29.41 -3.00 7.25
N TYR A 130 -28.44 -3.61 6.55
CA TYR A 130 -28.67 -4.39 5.33
C TYR A 130 -28.07 -5.79 5.45
N PRO A 131 -28.62 -6.65 6.34
CA PRO A 131 -28.10 -7.99 6.54
C PRO A 131 -28.23 -8.82 5.27
N GLY A 132 -27.18 -9.55 4.91
CA GLY A 132 -27.13 -10.37 3.71
C GLY A 132 -26.81 -9.64 2.39
N ALA A 133 -26.81 -8.29 2.38
CA ALA A 133 -26.42 -7.53 1.20
C ALA A 133 -24.90 -7.67 0.94
N LYS A 134 -24.50 -7.79 -0.33
CA LYS A 134 -23.09 -7.79 -0.72
C LYS A 134 -22.49 -6.41 -0.45
N ARG A 135 -21.47 -6.35 0.39
CA ARG A 135 -20.79 -5.10 0.78
C ARG A 135 -19.33 -5.08 0.36
N PHE A 136 -18.67 -6.23 0.25
CA PHE A 136 -17.24 -6.36 0.04
C PHE A 136 -16.45 -5.44 0.99
N GLY A 137 -16.72 -5.55 2.29
CA GLY A 137 -16.14 -4.70 3.30
C GLY A 137 -14.65 -4.93 3.50
N LEU A 138 -14.04 -4.09 4.32
CA LEU A 138 -12.63 -4.17 4.65
C LEU A 138 -12.33 -5.23 5.71
N GLU A 139 -13.20 -5.40 6.68
CA GLU A 139 -13.12 -6.31 7.84
C GLU A 139 -11.69 -6.72 8.21
N GLY A 140 -11.00 -5.85 8.99
CA GLY A 140 -9.59 -6.01 9.35
C GLY A 140 -8.60 -5.28 8.44
N GLY A 141 -9.07 -4.62 7.38
CA GLY A 141 -8.26 -3.77 6.49
C GLY A 141 -8.59 -2.28 6.58
N GLU A 142 -9.19 -1.83 7.68
CA GLU A 142 -9.66 -0.45 7.88
C GLU A 142 -8.52 0.57 7.79
N SER A 143 -7.29 0.16 8.06
CA SER A 143 -6.06 0.96 7.89
C SER A 143 -5.84 1.45 6.44
N LEU A 144 -6.56 0.88 5.46
CA LEU A 144 -6.58 1.39 4.08
C LEU A 144 -7.10 2.84 4.02
N VAL A 145 -8.06 3.21 4.88
CA VAL A 145 -8.66 4.56 4.85
C VAL A 145 -7.66 5.64 5.29
N PRO A 146 -7.02 5.57 6.47
CA PRO A 146 -5.99 6.54 6.83
C PRO A 146 -4.76 6.49 5.91
N LEU A 147 -4.42 5.32 5.31
CA LEU A 147 -3.37 5.21 4.30
C LEU A 147 -3.70 6.05 3.07
N LEU A 148 -4.89 5.91 2.50
CA LEU A 148 -5.33 6.67 1.32
C LEU A 148 -5.45 8.17 1.62
N ASP A 149 -5.97 8.52 2.78
CA ASP A 149 -6.07 9.90 3.24
C ASP A 149 -4.69 10.57 3.28
N THR A 150 -3.69 9.86 3.83
CA THR A 150 -2.29 10.30 3.84
C THR A 150 -1.70 10.45 2.44
N LEU A 151 -1.93 9.48 1.55
CA LEU A 151 -1.46 9.58 0.15
C LEU A 151 -2.02 10.83 -0.54
N ILE A 152 -3.33 11.10 -0.36
CA ILE A 152 -3.98 12.25 -0.97
C ILE A 152 -3.38 13.57 -0.43
N GLU A 153 -3.22 13.66 0.88
CA GLU A 153 -2.64 14.84 1.53
C GLU A 153 -1.20 15.07 1.09
N ASP A 154 -0.35 14.05 1.14
CA ASP A 154 1.07 14.16 0.79
C ASP A 154 1.28 14.45 -0.70
N PHE A 155 0.53 13.81 -1.60
CA PHE A 155 0.57 14.14 -3.02
C PHE A 155 0.11 15.57 -3.29
N GLY A 156 -0.99 15.99 -2.64
CA GLY A 156 -1.50 17.35 -2.76
C GLY A 156 -0.49 18.40 -2.27
N SER A 157 0.16 18.16 -1.14
CA SER A 157 1.20 19.04 -0.58
C SER A 157 2.41 19.20 -1.51
N ARG A 158 2.67 18.21 -2.36
CA ARG A 158 3.75 18.21 -3.37
C ARG A 158 3.32 18.78 -4.72
N GLY A 159 2.07 19.22 -4.85
CA GLY A 159 1.58 19.91 -6.06
C GLY A 159 0.83 19.04 -7.06
N VAL A 160 0.59 17.76 -6.76
CA VAL A 160 -0.28 16.90 -7.58
C VAL A 160 -1.68 17.52 -7.69
N LYS A 161 -2.25 17.47 -8.88
CA LYS A 161 -3.55 18.09 -9.19
C LYS A 161 -4.67 17.08 -9.38
N GLU A 162 -4.33 15.89 -9.83
CA GLU A 162 -5.31 14.81 -10.02
C GLU A 162 -4.75 13.46 -9.54
N LEU A 163 -5.56 12.72 -8.79
CA LEU A 163 -5.33 11.32 -8.47
C LEU A 163 -6.39 10.48 -9.14
N VAL A 164 -5.98 9.53 -9.98
CA VAL A 164 -6.90 8.63 -10.68
C VAL A 164 -6.79 7.24 -10.07
N LEU A 165 -7.91 6.79 -9.48
CA LEU A 165 -7.97 5.58 -8.70
C LEU A 165 -8.60 4.44 -9.49
N GLY A 166 -7.96 3.27 -9.45
CA GLY A 166 -8.52 2.00 -9.88
C GLY A 166 -8.56 1.04 -8.71
N MET A 167 -9.66 0.33 -8.52
CA MET A 167 -9.73 -0.62 -7.42
C MET A 167 -10.70 -1.76 -7.69
N SER A 168 -10.46 -2.87 -7.01
CA SER A 168 -11.37 -4.00 -6.90
C SER A 168 -12.61 -3.64 -6.05
N HIS A 169 -13.44 -4.64 -5.77
CA HIS A 169 -14.67 -4.45 -4.99
C HIS A 169 -14.41 -4.25 -3.50
N ARG A 170 -13.36 -4.88 -2.96
CA ARG A 170 -13.07 -4.85 -1.51
C ARG A 170 -12.75 -3.45 -1.02
N GLY A 171 -13.50 -3.00 -0.02
CA GLY A 171 -13.37 -1.67 0.55
C GLY A 171 -13.91 -0.53 -0.30
N ARG A 172 -14.47 -0.81 -1.50
CA ARG A 172 -14.89 0.24 -2.43
C ARG A 172 -15.94 1.18 -1.85
N LEU A 173 -16.94 0.65 -1.15
CA LEU A 173 -17.97 1.48 -0.51
C LEU A 173 -17.38 2.39 0.56
N ASN A 174 -16.41 1.89 1.30
CA ASN A 174 -15.71 2.66 2.31
C ASN A 174 -14.86 3.77 1.67
N VAL A 175 -14.14 3.47 0.61
CA VAL A 175 -13.39 4.47 -0.17
C VAL A 175 -14.31 5.55 -0.73
N LEU A 176 -15.46 5.17 -1.30
CA LEU A 176 -16.44 6.13 -1.83
C LEU A 176 -16.92 7.13 -0.77
N ILE A 177 -17.25 6.66 0.43
CA ILE A 177 -17.77 7.52 1.50
C ILE A 177 -16.63 8.25 2.22
N ASN A 178 -15.67 7.52 2.78
CA ASN A 178 -14.70 8.06 3.70
C ASN A 178 -13.49 8.71 3.02
N VAL A 179 -13.17 8.34 1.79
CA VAL A 179 -12.03 8.92 1.05
C VAL A 179 -12.49 9.91 -0.02
N MET A 180 -13.47 9.49 -0.82
CA MET A 180 -13.96 10.31 -1.94
C MET A 180 -15.04 11.33 -1.56
N GLY A 181 -15.61 11.22 -0.36
CA GLY A 181 -16.64 12.15 0.12
C GLY A 181 -18.02 11.99 -0.53
N LYS A 182 -18.32 10.81 -1.08
CA LYS A 182 -19.69 10.50 -1.52
C LYS A 182 -20.64 10.57 -0.31
N LYS A 183 -21.82 11.17 -0.49
CA LYS A 183 -22.78 11.30 0.61
C LYS A 183 -23.31 9.93 1.04
N PRO A 184 -23.32 9.60 2.33
CA PRO A 184 -23.90 8.35 2.82
C PRO A 184 -25.35 8.13 2.40
N SER A 185 -26.15 9.21 2.32
CA SER A 185 -27.55 9.15 1.85
C SER A 185 -27.67 8.59 0.43
N GLU A 186 -26.76 8.95 -0.47
CA GLU A 186 -26.77 8.44 -1.85
C GLU A 186 -26.50 6.92 -1.86
N LEU A 187 -25.50 6.47 -1.08
CA LEU A 187 -25.21 5.04 -0.95
C LEU A 187 -26.37 4.27 -0.31
N PHE A 188 -27.02 4.83 0.71
CA PHE A 188 -28.13 4.14 1.37
C PHE A 188 -29.36 4.00 0.47
N THR A 189 -29.61 4.96 -0.41
CA THR A 189 -30.65 4.84 -1.44
C THR A 189 -30.35 3.66 -2.38
N GLU A 190 -29.08 3.49 -2.77
CA GLU A 190 -28.65 2.35 -3.59
C GLU A 190 -28.82 0.99 -2.89
N PHE A 191 -28.78 0.95 -1.55
CA PHE A 191 -29.02 -0.26 -0.75
C PHE A 191 -30.49 -0.54 -0.51
N ALA A 192 -31.33 0.49 -0.46
CA ALA A 192 -32.76 0.34 -0.18
C ALA A 192 -33.53 -0.26 -1.38
N GLU A 193 -32.87 -0.40 -2.55
CA GLU A 193 -33.49 -0.87 -3.79
C GLU A 193 -34.71 -0.05 -4.19
N ASP A 194 -34.83 1.17 -3.67
CA ASP A 194 -35.85 2.15 -4.05
C ASP A 194 -35.53 2.78 -5.44
N PHE A 195 -35.06 1.95 -6.36
CA PHE A 195 -35.04 2.33 -7.77
C PHE A 195 -36.45 2.10 -8.32
N GLU A 196 -37.22 3.16 -8.50
CA GLU A 196 -38.18 3.13 -9.58
C GLU A 196 -37.42 2.72 -10.85
N GLU A 197 -37.84 1.64 -11.48
CA GLU A 197 -37.22 1.18 -12.73
C GLU A 197 -37.36 2.31 -13.76
N ASP A 198 -36.39 3.20 -13.77
CA ASP A 198 -36.23 4.20 -14.81
C ASP A 198 -35.63 3.46 -16.02
N GLU A 199 -36.51 3.00 -16.90
CA GLU A 199 -36.16 2.30 -18.15
C GLU A 199 -35.16 3.08 -19.02
N THR A 200 -34.89 4.35 -18.68
CA THR A 200 -33.94 5.22 -19.41
C THR A 200 -32.52 5.15 -18.82
N LYS A 201 -32.31 4.53 -17.63
CA LYS A 201 -31.02 4.39 -17.00
C LYS A 201 -30.56 2.94 -17.02
N SER A 202 -29.46 2.67 -17.70
CA SER A 202 -28.75 1.40 -17.51
C SER A 202 -28.07 1.42 -16.15
N GLY A 203 -28.64 0.73 -15.15
CA GLY A 203 -28.06 0.60 -13.83
C GLY A 203 -26.93 -0.42 -13.82
N ASP A 204 -25.84 -0.12 -13.12
CA ASP A 204 -24.84 -1.11 -12.72
C ASP A 204 -24.90 -1.30 -11.21
N VAL A 205 -24.33 -2.39 -10.70
CA VAL A 205 -24.32 -2.67 -9.27
C VAL A 205 -23.48 -1.63 -8.52
N LYS A 206 -23.93 -1.27 -7.30
CA LYS A 206 -23.35 -0.20 -6.48
C LYS A 206 -21.82 -0.25 -6.29
N TYR A 207 -21.26 -1.45 -6.28
CA TYR A 207 -19.80 -1.66 -6.10
C TYR A 207 -19.01 -1.66 -7.43
N HIS A 208 -19.63 -1.33 -8.56
CA HIS A 208 -18.96 -1.07 -9.83
C HIS A 208 -18.87 0.42 -10.17
N LEU A 209 -19.72 1.24 -9.57
CA LEU A 209 -19.82 2.64 -9.91
C LEU A 209 -18.54 3.42 -9.66
N GLY A 210 -18.18 4.29 -10.60
CA GLY A 210 -17.16 5.30 -10.45
C GLY A 210 -17.67 6.52 -9.68
N PHE A 211 -16.74 7.37 -9.27
CA PHE A 211 -17.07 8.64 -8.60
C PHE A 211 -15.93 9.64 -8.80
N SER A 212 -16.25 10.93 -8.76
CA SER A 212 -15.23 11.96 -8.75
C SER A 212 -15.60 13.09 -7.80
N SER A 213 -14.59 13.68 -7.17
CA SER A 213 -14.74 14.78 -6.24
C SER A 213 -13.47 15.61 -6.16
N ASN A 214 -13.54 16.77 -5.55
CA ASN A 214 -12.38 17.58 -5.22
C ASN A 214 -12.17 17.56 -3.72
N ILE A 215 -10.93 17.32 -3.29
CA ILE A 215 -10.53 17.30 -1.88
C ILE A 215 -9.54 18.44 -1.66
N LEU A 216 -9.73 19.19 -0.59
CA LEU A 216 -8.81 20.25 -0.17
C LEU A 216 -7.69 19.65 0.66
N THR A 217 -6.46 19.85 0.22
CA THR A 217 -5.23 19.45 0.92
C THR A 217 -4.45 20.68 1.35
N SER A 218 -3.39 20.52 2.11
CA SER A 218 -2.49 21.63 2.49
C SER A 218 -1.82 22.29 1.28
N GLY A 219 -1.63 21.55 0.17
CA GLY A 219 -1.09 22.08 -1.11
C GLY A 219 -2.14 22.61 -2.09
N GLY A 220 -3.42 22.66 -1.67
CA GLY A 220 -4.52 23.12 -2.49
C GLY A 220 -5.50 22.00 -2.87
N GLU A 221 -6.38 22.30 -3.83
CA GLU A 221 -7.39 21.36 -4.28
C GLU A 221 -6.77 20.26 -5.17
N VAL A 222 -7.14 19.00 -4.88
CA VAL A 222 -6.78 17.81 -5.66
C VAL A 222 -8.07 17.16 -6.17
N HIS A 223 -8.12 16.90 -7.47
CA HIS A 223 -9.23 16.18 -8.09
C HIS A 223 -9.02 14.67 -7.97
N LEU A 224 -9.96 13.98 -7.33
CA LEU A 224 -9.99 12.53 -7.23
C LEU A 224 -10.95 11.95 -8.29
N ALA A 225 -10.52 10.94 -9.02
CA ALA A 225 -11.36 10.25 -9.98
C ALA A 225 -11.23 8.73 -9.81
N LEU A 226 -12.27 8.09 -9.30
CA LEU A 226 -12.36 6.64 -9.18
C LEU A 226 -13.02 6.07 -10.43
N GLY A 227 -12.29 5.24 -11.16
CA GLY A 227 -12.83 4.57 -12.36
C GLY A 227 -13.92 3.56 -12.01
N SER A 228 -14.93 3.43 -12.87
CA SER A 228 -15.86 2.30 -12.82
C SER A 228 -15.10 1.00 -13.12
N ASN A 229 -15.46 -0.10 -12.47
CA ASN A 229 -14.86 -1.39 -12.73
C ASN A 229 -15.91 -2.46 -13.00
N PRO A 230 -15.64 -3.44 -13.87
CA PRO A 230 -16.50 -4.61 -14.04
C PRO A 230 -16.17 -5.67 -12.99
N SER A 231 -16.89 -6.80 -13.04
CA SER A 231 -16.57 -7.98 -12.21
C SER A 231 -15.26 -8.68 -12.60
N HIS A 232 -14.70 -8.37 -13.77
CA HIS A 232 -13.41 -8.89 -14.20
C HIS A 232 -12.29 -8.21 -13.42
N LEU A 233 -11.65 -8.96 -12.52
CA LEU A 233 -10.59 -8.44 -11.66
C LEU A 233 -9.40 -7.93 -12.48
N GLU A 234 -8.81 -6.83 -12.03
CA GLU A 234 -7.61 -6.17 -12.56
C GLU A 234 -7.76 -5.49 -13.93
N ILE A 235 -8.85 -5.73 -14.68
CA ILE A 235 -9.01 -5.18 -16.03
C ILE A 235 -9.19 -3.65 -16.04
N VAL A 236 -9.56 -3.05 -14.92
CA VAL A 236 -9.65 -1.59 -14.78
C VAL A 236 -8.27 -0.91 -14.82
N ASN A 237 -7.22 -1.63 -14.43
CA ASN A 237 -5.89 -1.04 -14.26
C ASN A 237 -5.34 -0.39 -15.54
N PRO A 238 -5.27 -1.07 -16.70
CA PRO A 238 -4.81 -0.42 -17.93
C PRO A 238 -5.72 0.74 -18.37
N VAL A 239 -7.02 0.69 -18.05
CA VAL A 239 -7.96 1.78 -18.33
C VAL A 239 -7.60 3.03 -17.51
N ILE A 240 -7.28 2.85 -16.23
CA ILE A 240 -6.83 3.94 -15.35
C ILE A 240 -5.51 4.53 -15.85
N LEU A 241 -4.53 3.69 -16.19
CA LEU A 241 -3.25 4.16 -16.71
C LEU A 241 -3.42 4.94 -18.02
N GLY A 242 -4.28 4.47 -18.92
CA GLY A 242 -4.64 5.20 -20.15
C GLY A 242 -5.32 6.53 -19.86
N SER A 243 -6.22 6.58 -18.85
CA SER A 243 -6.86 7.81 -18.39
C SER A 243 -5.85 8.82 -17.83
N VAL A 244 -4.90 8.35 -17.01
CA VAL A 244 -3.80 9.17 -16.48
C VAL A 244 -2.99 9.74 -17.62
N LYS A 245 -2.54 8.91 -18.56
CA LYS A 245 -1.77 9.37 -19.72
C LYS A 245 -2.48 10.45 -20.51
N ALA A 246 -3.77 10.25 -20.81
CA ALA A 246 -4.59 11.24 -21.53
C ALA A 246 -4.74 12.56 -20.74
N ARG A 247 -4.82 12.50 -19.41
CA ARG A 247 -4.90 13.68 -18.55
C ARG A 247 -3.56 14.43 -18.50
N GLN A 248 -2.45 13.71 -18.39
CA GLN A 248 -1.10 14.27 -18.47
C GLN A 248 -0.88 14.98 -19.81
N ASP A 249 -1.21 14.35 -20.93
CA ASP A 249 -1.07 14.95 -22.27
C ASP A 249 -1.95 16.21 -22.41
N ARG A 250 -3.19 16.19 -21.92
CA ARG A 250 -4.09 17.35 -21.94
C ARG A 250 -3.61 18.50 -21.08
N ARG A 251 -2.92 18.22 -19.96
CA ARG A 251 -2.33 19.22 -19.06
C ARG A 251 -0.94 19.68 -19.50
N LEU A 252 -0.37 19.08 -20.53
CA LEU A 252 1.04 19.29 -20.92
C LEU A 252 2.00 18.94 -19.77
N ASP A 253 1.64 17.96 -18.97
CA ASP A 253 2.40 17.46 -17.82
C ASP A 253 3.57 16.57 -18.29
N SER A 254 4.62 17.22 -18.80
CA SER A 254 5.80 16.53 -19.32
C SER A 254 6.65 15.87 -18.23
N ALA A 255 6.56 16.36 -16.99
CA ALA A 255 7.25 15.80 -15.84
C ALA A 255 6.52 14.56 -15.27
N GLN A 256 5.24 14.39 -15.63
CA GLN A 256 4.36 13.31 -15.14
C GLN A 256 4.22 13.32 -13.60
N ASP A 257 4.15 14.50 -13.00
CA ASP A 257 4.08 14.73 -11.57
C ASP A 257 2.78 15.45 -11.12
N MET A 258 1.91 15.84 -12.07
CA MET A 258 0.65 16.50 -11.77
C MET A 258 -0.54 15.54 -11.73
N VAL A 259 -0.47 14.41 -12.42
CA VAL A 259 -1.54 13.41 -12.47
C VAL A 259 -0.96 12.03 -12.15
N VAL A 260 -1.38 11.44 -11.04
CA VAL A 260 -0.80 10.20 -10.50
C VAL A 260 -1.86 9.10 -10.39
N PRO A 261 -1.57 7.87 -10.84
CA PRO A 261 -2.45 6.71 -10.64
C PRO A 261 -2.23 6.05 -9.29
N ILE A 262 -3.34 5.62 -8.66
CA ILE A 262 -3.35 4.74 -7.50
C ILE A 262 -4.18 3.51 -7.85
N LEU A 263 -3.58 2.33 -7.80
CA LEU A 263 -4.25 1.06 -8.12
C LEU A 263 -4.32 0.17 -6.87
N MET A 264 -5.53 -0.26 -6.52
CA MET A 264 -5.79 -1.10 -5.36
C MET A 264 -6.24 -2.50 -5.80
N HIS A 265 -5.58 -3.52 -5.27
CA HIS A 265 -5.68 -4.91 -5.70
C HIS A 265 -6.07 -5.84 -4.56
N GLY A 266 -6.64 -7.00 -4.90
CA GLY A 266 -6.60 -8.17 -4.04
C GLY A 266 -5.32 -8.96 -4.27
N ASP A 267 -4.84 -9.69 -3.26
CA ASP A 267 -3.57 -10.42 -3.34
C ASP A 267 -3.59 -11.56 -4.37
N ALA A 268 -4.67 -12.32 -4.42
CA ALA A 268 -4.79 -13.43 -5.36
C ALA A 268 -4.85 -12.96 -6.82
N SER A 269 -5.61 -11.89 -7.09
CA SER A 269 -5.72 -11.34 -8.45
C SER A 269 -4.44 -10.65 -8.89
N PHE A 270 -3.76 -9.94 -7.99
CA PHE A 270 -2.50 -9.25 -8.29
C PHE A 270 -1.44 -10.22 -8.82
N SER A 271 -1.31 -11.40 -8.21
CA SER A 271 -0.31 -12.39 -8.63
C SER A 271 -0.75 -13.27 -9.80
N ALA A 272 -2.08 -13.45 -10.01
CA ALA A 272 -2.58 -14.47 -10.93
C ALA A 272 -3.17 -13.91 -12.23
N GLN A 273 -3.60 -12.65 -12.26
CA GLN A 273 -4.16 -12.05 -13.48
C GLN A 273 -3.04 -11.50 -14.37
N GLY A 274 -2.88 -12.07 -15.58
CA GLY A 274 -1.82 -11.70 -16.52
C GLY A 274 -1.76 -10.22 -16.86
N VAL A 275 -2.90 -9.51 -16.85
CA VAL A 275 -2.97 -8.07 -17.08
C VAL A 275 -2.14 -7.24 -16.09
N VAL A 276 -1.93 -7.73 -14.87
CA VAL A 276 -1.04 -7.07 -13.89
C VAL A 276 0.41 -7.11 -14.39
N MET A 277 0.86 -8.28 -14.85
CA MET A 277 2.22 -8.41 -15.39
C MET A 277 2.39 -7.57 -16.66
N GLU A 278 1.36 -7.47 -17.49
CA GLU A 278 1.38 -6.65 -18.71
C GLU A 278 1.52 -5.16 -18.37
N ILE A 279 0.74 -4.61 -17.44
CA ILE A 279 0.87 -3.21 -17.03
C ILE A 279 2.21 -2.91 -16.35
N LEU A 280 2.76 -3.85 -15.57
CA LEU A 280 4.09 -3.71 -15.01
C LEU A 280 5.16 -3.64 -16.12
N GLN A 281 5.08 -4.50 -17.13
CA GLN A 281 6.00 -4.46 -18.28
C GLN A 281 5.83 -3.19 -19.13
N LEU A 282 4.64 -2.61 -19.19
CA LEU A 282 4.38 -1.35 -19.91
C LEU A 282 4.84 -0.12 -19.14
N SER A 283 4.97 -0.19 -17.81
CA SER A 283 5.14 0.97 -16.92
C SER A 283 6.36 1.84 -17.22
N GLN A 284 7.44 1.26 -17.75
CA GLN A 284 8.67 1.97 -18.09
C GLN A 284 8.87 2.12 -19.60
N THR A 285 7.89 1.77 -20.41
CA THR A 285 7.97 1.93 -21.86
C THR A 285 7.61 3.36 -22.25
N ARG A 286 8.27 3.88 -23.31
CA ARG A 286 8.16 5.27 -23.71
C ARG A 286 6.73 5.76 -24.00
N ALA A 287 5.89 4.91 -24.59
CA ALA A 287 4.54 5.29 -24.99
C ALA A 287 3.50 5.14 -23.86
N TYR A 288 3.75 4.28 -22.88
CA TYR A 288 2.78 3.89 -21.85
C TYR A 288 3.16 4.40 -20.46
N GLY A 289 4.40 4.84 -20.25
CA GLY A 289 4.84 5.32 -18.96
C GLY A 289 4.06 6.55 -18.51
N VAL A 290 3.69 6.56 -17.22
CA VAL A 290 2.90 7.63 -16.58
C VAL A 290 3.65 8.29 -15.40
N GLY A 291 4.97 8.09 -15.31
CA GLY A 291 5.82 8.68 -14.26
C GLY A 291 5.92 7.82 -12.99
N GLY A 292 5.02 6.89 -12.79
CA GLY A 292 4.95 5.99 -11.65
C GLY A 292 3.52 5.64 -11.30
N THR A 293 3.35 4.59 -10.51
CA THR A 293 2.04 4.12 -10.03
C THR A 293 2.18 3.63 -8.60
N VAL A 294 1.30 4.06 -7.71
CA VAL A 294 1.20 3.47 -6.38
C VAL A 294 0.27 2.27 -6.46
N HIS A 295 0.82 1.09 -6.20
CA HIS A 295 0.05 -0.15 -6.10
C HIS A 295 -0.19 -0.49 -4.62
N ILE A 296 -1.44 -0.70 -4.23
CA ILE A 296 -1.83 -1.08 -2.87
C ILE A 296 -2.49 -2.44 -2.94
N VAL A 297 -1.92 -3.43 -2.27
CA VAL A 297 -2.51 -4.77 -2.20
C VAL A 297 -3.19 -4.96 -0.86
N VAL A 298 -4.52 -5.09 -0.88
CA VAL A 298 -5.31 -5.46 0.31
C VAL A 298 -5.28 -6.99 0.41
N ASN A 299 -4.37 -7.48 1.23
CA ASN A 299 -4.07 -8.90 1.35
C ASN A 299 -4.84 -9.53 2.52
N ASN A 300 -5.96 -10.18 2.23
CA ASN A 300 -6.73 -10.94 3.22
C ASN A 300 -6.31 -12.41 3.30
N GLN A 301 -5.27 -12.82 2.59
CA GLN A 301 -4.72 -14.18 2.55
C GLN A 301 -5.71 -15.24 2.03
N ILE A 302 -6.75 -14.85 1.31
CA ILE A 302 -7.79 -15.73 0.78
C ILE A 302 -7.84 -15.60 -0.75
N GLY A 303 -7.72 -16.71 -1.45
CA GLY A 303 -7.80 -16.78 -2.91
C GLY A 303 -9.16 -17.27 -3.41
N PHE A 304 -10.25 -16.55 -3.16
CA PHE A 304 -11.62 -16.93 -3.52
C PHE A 304 -11.98 -18.33 -2.98
N THR A 305 -11.96 -19.38 -3.81
CA THR A 305 -12.20 -20.78 -3.40
C THR A 305 -10.95 -21.52 -2.94
N THR A 306 -9.77 -20.89 -3.03
CA THR A 306 -8.48 -21.47 -2.65
C THR A 306 -8.18 -21.11 -1.20
N SER A 307 -8.19 -22.10 -0.30
CA SER A 307 -8.01 -21.89 1.13
C SER A 307 -6.58 -22.20 1.61
N LEU A 308 -5.87 -23.06 0.90
CA LEU A 308 -4.52 -23.47 1.28
C LEU A 308 -3.48 -22.61 0.56
N LYS A 309 -2.46 -22.18 1.29
CA LYS A 309 -1.38 -21.36 0.76
C LYS A 309 -0.60 -22.08 -0.35
N GLU A 310 -0.40 -23.39 -0.18
CA GLU A 310 0.30 -24.26 -1.10
C GLU A 310 -0.38 -24.36 -2.47
N ASP A 311 -1.69 -24.16 -2.51
CA ASP A 311 -2.52 -24.19 -3.73
C ASP A 311 -2.67 -22.81 -4.37
N ALA A 312 -2.26 -21.73 -3.66
CA ALA A 312 -2.54 -20.37 -4.09
C ALA A 312 -1.55 -19.84 -5.12
N ARG A 313 -0.25 -20.01 -4.89
CA ARG A 313 0.82 -19.52 -5.76
C ARG A 313 2.18 -20.11 -5.40
N SER A 314 3.10 -20.09 -6.38
CA SER A 314 4.47 -20.58 -6.19
C SER A 314 5.35 -19.64 -5.35
N THR A 315 5.06 -18.34 -5.35
CA THR A 315 5.86 -17.36 -4.62
C THR A 315 5.38 -17.17 -3.19
N GLU A 316 6.27 -16.75 -2.31
CA GLU A 316 5.94 -16.46 -0.91
C GLU A 316 4.95 -15.30 -0.80
N TYR A 317 5.17 -14.23 -1.57
CA TYR A 317 4.33 -13.04 -1.60
C TYR A 317 3.70 -12.84 -2.98
N CYS A 318 2.47 -12.32 -2.99
CA CYS A 318 1.80 -11.95 -4.23
C CYS A 318 2.54 -10.85 -4.99
N THR A 319 3.26 -10.00 -4.26
CA THR A 319 4.03 -8.87 -4.77
C THR A 319 5.35 -9.26 -5.44
N ASP A 320 5.76 -10.53 -5.37
CA ASP A 320 7.00 -10.98 -6.01
C ASP A 320 7.02 -10.72 -7.53
N VAL A 321 5.86 -10.64 -8.18
CA VAL A 321 5.75 -10.28 -9.60
C VAL A 321 6.24 -8.86 -9.91
N ALA A 322 6.22 -7.94 -8.93
CA ALA A 322 6.68 -6.57 -9.12
C ALA A 322 8.21 -6.45 -9.19
N LYS A 323 8.94 -7.46 -8.73
CA LYS A 323 10.40 -7.50 -8.79
C LYS A 323 10.94 -7.55 -10.22
N MET A 324 10.15 -8.02 -11.19
CA MET A 324 10.58 -8.08 -12.59
C MET A 324 10.83 -6.71 -13.22
N ILE A 325 10.36 -5.63 -12.60
CA ILE A 325 10.59 -4.25 -13.04
C ILE A 325 11.37 -3.43 -12.02
N ASP A 326 12.06 -4.07 -11.09
CA ASP A 326 12.81 -3.44 -10.01
C ASP A 326 11.94 -2.53 -9.11
N ALA A 327 10.64 -2.81 -8.96
CA ALA A 327 9.76 -2.03 -8.09
C ALA A 327 10.06 -2.29 -6.61
N PRO A 328 10.17 -1.26 -5.76
CA PRO A 328 10.26 -1.45 -4.32
C PRO A 328 8.95 -1.99 -3.74
N ILE A 329 9.04 -2.80 -2.70
CA ILE A 329 7.89 -3.42 -2.06
C ILE A 329 7.93 -3.11 -0.56
N ILE A 330 6.80 -2.66 -0.01
CA ILE A 330 6.62 -2.42 1.41
C ILE A 330 5.51 -3.34 1.91
N HIS A 331 5.84 -4.23 2.83
CA HIS A 331 4.86 -5.06 3.52
C HIS A 331 4.43 -4.38 4.80
N VAL A 332 3.14 -4.36 5.07
CA VAL A 332 2.58 -3.67 6.24
C VAL A 332 1.66 -4.60 7.00
N ASN A 333 1.78 -4.60 8.33
CA ASN A 333 0.78 -5.19 9.19
C ASN A 333 -0.48 -4.29 9.18
N GLY A 334 -1.59 -4.80 8.66
CA GLY A 334 -2.85 -4.04 8.56
C GLY A 334 -3.45 -3.65 9.93
N ASP A 335 -3.08 -4.33 11.01
CA ASP A 335 -3.50 -4.00 12.39
C ASP A 335 -2.65 -2.87 13.03
N ASP A 336 -1.63 -2.39 12.29
CA ASP A 336 -0.82 -1.24 12.71
C ASP A 336 -1.11 -0.06 11.77
N PRO A 337 -2.07 0.82 12.12
CA PRO A 337 -2.46 1.94 11.26
C PRO A 337 -1.36 3.00 11.14
N GLU A 338 -0.54 3.18 12.16
CA GLU A 338 0.62 4.10 12.09
C GLU A 338 1.65 3.59 11.08
N ALA A 339 1.92 2.28 11.05
CA ALA A 339 2.77 1.65 10.04
C ALA A 339 2.19 1.83 8.64
N SER A 340 0.86 1.72 8.47
CA SER A 340 0.18 1.91 7.20
C SER A 340 0.32 3.35 6.69
N VAL A 341 0.15 4.32 7.56
CA VAL A 341 0.35 5.74 7.26
C VAL A 341 1.81 6.04 6.91
N MET A 342 2.76 5.42 7.63
CA MET A 342 4.19 5.58 7.32
C MET A 342 4.56 4.99 5.97
N ALA A 343 4.01 3.83 5.62
CA ALA A 343 4.21 3.24 4.30
C ALA A 343 3.68 4.16 3.20
N ALA A 344 2.54 4.82 3.42
CA ALA A 344 1.99 5.81 2.50
C ALA A 344 2.94 7.00 2.30
N LYS A 345 3.45 7.58 3.39
CA LYS A 345 4.42 8.69 3.33
C LYS A 345 5.67 8.30 2.55
N LEU A 346 6.21 7.11 2.80
CA LEU A 346 7.39 6.62 2.07
C LEU A 346 7.10 6.37 0.58
N ALA A 347 5.90 5.90 0.25
CA ALA A 347 5.50 5.65 -1.14
C ALA A 347 5.35 6.93 -1.97
N VAL A 348 5.03 8.06 -1.35
CA VAL A 348 4.95 9.38 -2.03
C VAL A 348 6.33 9.98 -2.25
N GLU A 349 7.29 9.73 -1.36
CA GLU A 349 8.67 10.23 -1.47
C GLU A 349 9.46 9.58 -2.60
#